data_ea774467a7a204e9cd42f03f46667d24
#
_entry.id   ea774467a7a204e9cd42f03f46667d24
#
_cell.length_a   1.000
_cell.length_b   1.000
_cell.length_c   1.000
_cell.angle_alpha   90.00
_cell.angle_beta   90.00
_cell.angle_gamma   90.00
#
_symmetry.space_group_name_H-M   'P 1'
#
loop_
_entity.id
_entity.type
_entity.pdbx_description
1 polymer ?
#
loop_
_entity_poly.entity_id
_entity_poly.type
_entity_poly.pdbx_seq_one_letter_code
_entity_poly.pdbx_strand_id
1 'polypeptide(L)'
;NMEAGLAQAYSMLKDSKAKKKIIVLMSDGEPNEGKVGQELIEYAEAIKKDGVYIYTLGFFSGLYDKTYPQSLLESIASEGCHFEVDNADDLVFFFGDIADQINGQKYIYIRIACPVDVTVKYNGETLCSAEEKLNTRTAFGSLTFEENEQEADDSSDNRIKILRLKEGVDYDIKIKGNGRGYMDYTIGFMDDTGEYSDLRKFRNIKITKRTEIDTVAAVSDSTVLNVDE
;
A
#
# COMPACT_ATOMS: atom_id res chain seq x y z
N ASN A 1 6.48 22.64 -13.83
CA ASN A 1 7.55 23.13 -12.95
C ASN A 1 7.27 22.68 -11.51
N MET A 2 7.83 21.53 -11.11
CA MET A 2 7.62 20.94 -9.78
C MET A 2 8.28 21.77 -8.67
N GLU A 3 9.46 22.36 -8.93
CA GLU A 3 10.15 23.22 -7.96
C GLU A 3 9.27 24.40 -7.54
N ALA A 4 8.67 25.10 -8.50
CA ALA A 4 7.81 26.23 -8.20
C ALA A 4 6.58 25.83 -7.38
N GLY A 5 5.98 24.67 -7.68
CA GLY A 5 4.87 24.12 -6.91
C GLY A 5 5.27 23.80 -5.47
N LEU A 6 6.38 23.10 -5.27
CA LEU A 6 6.92 22.79 -3.94
C LEU A 6 7.28 24.07 -3.16
N ALA A 7 7.93 25.04 -3.82
CA ALA A 7 8.31 26.31 -3.20
C ALA A 7 7.08 27.09 -2.71
N GLN A 8 6.05 27.19 -3.55
CA GLN A 8 4.81 27.86 -3.21
C GLN A 8 4.11 27.17 -2.03
N ALA A 9 3.92 25.86 -2.09
CA ALA A 9 3.30 25.08 -1.02
C ALA A 9 4.09 25.19 0.29
N TYR A 10 5.42 25.07 0.22
CA TYR A 10 6.28 25.22 1.40
C TYR A 10 6.20 26.61 2.00
N SER A 11 6.17 27.68 1.17
CA SER A 11 6.06 29.05 1.66
C SER A 11 4.75 29.29 2.44
N MET A 12 3.67 28.59 2.09
CA MET A 12 2.40 28.63 2.83
C MET A 12 2.45 27.91 4.17
N LEU A 13 3.30 26.88 4.28
CA LEU A 13 3.36 25.99 5.44
C LEU A 13 4.46 26.36 6.45
N LYS A 14 5.56 27.00 6.02
CA LYS A 14 6.76 27.23 6.85
C LYS A 14 6.44 27.92 8.17
N ASP A 15 5.54 28.92 8.16
CA ASP A 15 5.16 29.71 9.33
C ASP A 15 3.92 29.16 10.04
N SER A 16 3.36 28.04 9.57
CA SER A 16 2.21 27.38 10.17
C SER A 16 2.57 26.75 11.52
N LYS A 17 1.67 26.90 12.50
CA LYS A 17 1.76 26.27 13.83
C LYS A 17 1.09 24.88 13.86
N ALA A 18 0.66 24.36 12.73
CA ALA A 18 0.07 23.03 12.62
C ALA A 18 1.08 21.97 13.07
N LYS A 19 0.59 20.96 13.82
CA LYS A 19 1.42 19.84 14.28
C LYS A 19 1.94 18.97 13.12
N LYS A 20 1.14 18.82 12.07
CA LYS A 20 1.51 18.10 10.85
C LYS A 20 1.40 19.08 9.68
N LYS A 21 2.45 19.17 8.89
CA LYS A 21 2.54 19.98 7.68
C LYS A 21 2.70 19.05 6.50
N ILE A 22 1.84 19.15 5.51
CA ILE A 22 1.76 18.17 4.43
C ILE A 22 1.65 18.88 3.10
N ILE A 23 2.44 18.43 2.13
CA ILE A 23 2.35 18.80 0.71
C ILE A 23 1.94 17.55 -0.05
N VAL A 24 0.94 17.65 -0.90
CA VAL A 24 0.58 16.61 -1.88
C VAL A 24 0.99 17.12 -3.25
N LEU A 25 2.02 16.50 -3.83
CA LEU A 25 2.52 16.80 -5.18
C LEU A 25 1.91 15.81 -6.16
N MET A 26 1.21 16.31 -7.17
CA MET A 26 0.61 15.51 -8.23
C MET A 26 1.32 15.80 -9.55
N SER A 27 1.69 14.77 -10.30
CA SER A 27 2.36 14.92 -11.60
C SER A 27 2.04 13.77 -12.53
N ASP A 28 1.98 14.10 -13.83
CA ASP A 28 1.78 13.17 -14.94
C ASP A 28 3.05 12.90 -15.74
N GLY A 29 4.20 13.38 -15.28
CA GLY A 29 5.45 13.21 -16.01
C GLY A 29 6.66 13.85 -15.36
N GLU A 30 7.66 14.13 -16.19
CA GLU A 30 8.93 14.68 -15.77
C GLU A 30 8.89 16.22 -15.63
N PRO A 31 9.65 16.79 -14.68
CA PRO A 31 9.83 18.23 -14.61
C PRO A 31 10.65 18.71 -15.84
N ASN A 32 10.12 19.70 -16.54
CA ASN A 32 10.76 20.30 -17.72
C ASN A 32 11.24 21.73 -17.49
N GLU A 33 10.98 22.30 -16.31
CA GLU A 33 11.39 23.63 -15.89
C GLU A 33 11.78 23.66 -14.42
N GLY A 34 12.68 24.57 -14.05
CA GLY A 34 13.19 24.74 -12.69
C GLY A 34 14.25 23.68 -12.35
N LYS A 35 14.35 23.34 -11.06
CA LYS A 35 15.21 22.23 -10.63
C LYS A 35 14.68 20.90 -11.14
N VAL A 36 15.58 20.05 -11.59
CA VAL A 36 15.27 18.72 -12.13
C VAL A 36 16.21 17.68 -11.49
N GLY A 37 15.81 16.42 -11.55
CA GLY A 37 16.65 15.31 -11.07
C GLY A 37 17.14 15.51 -9.64
N GLN A 38 18.43 15.35 -9.43
CA GLN A 38 19.06 15.40 -8.11
C GLN A 38 18.86 16.75 -7.38
N GLU A 39 18.88 17.87 -8.09
CA GLU A 39 18.67 19.19 -7.47
C GLU A 39 17.24 19.35 -6.91
N LEU A 40 16.25 18.77 -7.57
CA LEU A 40 14.87 18.77 -7.10
C LEU A 40 14.70 17.85 -5.88
N ILE A 41 15.36 16.69 -5.87
CA ILE A 41 15.37 15.77 -4.72
C ILE A 41 16.00 16.46 -3.51
N GLU A 42 17.16 17.11 -3.66
CA GLU A 42 17.82 17.84 -2.57
C GLU A 42 16.96 18.98 -2.02
N TYR A 43 16.21 19.66 -2.90
CA TYR A 43 15.27 20.67 -2.49
C TYR A 43 14.11 20.09 -1.68
N ALA A 44 13.53 18.97 -2.12
CA ALA A 44 12.50 18.25 -1.38
C ALA A 44 13.03 17.76 -0.01
N GLU A 45 14.26 17.26 0.04
CA GLU A 45 14.90 16.85 1.29
C GLU A 45 15.06 18.02 2.28
N ALA A 46 15.38 19.23 1.79
CA ALA A 46 15.44 20.41 2.64
C ALA A 46 14.06 20.73 3.25
N ILE A 47 13.00 20.62 2.47
CA ILE A 47 11.61 20.82 2.94
C ILE A 47 11.22 19.74 3.98
N LYS A 48 11.59 18.49 3.74
CA LYS A 48 11.32 17.37 4.68
C LYS A 48 12.05 17.57 6.02
N LYS A 49 13.28 18.09 6.01
CA LYS A 49 14.05 18.41 7.24
C LYS A 49 13.37 19.45 8.12
N ASP A 50 12.52 20.33 7.55
CA ASP A 50 11.71 21.29 8.30
C ASP A 50 10.39 20.69 8.84
N GLY A 51 10.29 19.35 8.84
CA GLY A 51 9.14 18.63 9.39
C GLY A 51 7.90 18.65 8.50
N VAL A 52 8.07 18.86 7.19
CA VAL A 52 6.99 18.80 6.22
C VAL A 52 6.99 17.41 5.56
N TYR A 53 5.84 16.73 5.59
CA TYR A 53 5.64 15.48 4.85
C TYR A 53 5.27 15.79 3.41
N ILE A 54 5.91 15.12 2.46
CA ILE A 54 5.61 15.24 1.03
C ILE A 54 5.02 13.93 0.55
N TYR A 55 3.77 13.97 0.13
CA TYR A 55 3.10 12.90 -0.59
C TYR A 55 3.21 13.16 -2.08
N THR A 56 3.49 12.13 -2.87
CA THR A 56 3.51 12.23 -4.32
C THR A 56 2.49 11.29 -4.95
N LEU A 57 1.73 11.80 -5.92
CA LEU A 57 0.78 11.03 -6.73
C LEU A 57 1.24 11.10 -8.20
N GLY A 58 1.65 9.98 -8.77
CA GLY A 58 2.10 9.88 -10.15
C GLY A 58 1.01 9.33 -11.07
N PHE A 59 0.70 10.05 -12.15
CA PHE A 59 -0.26 9.65 -13.20
C PHE A 59 0.50 9.21 -14.44
N PHE A 60 0.85 7.94 -14.53
CA PHE A 60 1.77 7.45 -15.57
C PHE A 60 1.10 6.57 -16.65
N SER A 61 -0.23 6.40 -16.60
CA SER A 61 -0.97 5.50 -17.50
C SER A 61 -0.82 5.81 -18.98
N GLY A 62 -0.40 7.04 -19.34
CA GLY A 62 -0.16 7.47 -20.73
C GLY A 62 1.32 7.44 -21.17
N LEU A 63 2.25 7.10 -20.30
CA LEU A 63 3.68 7.14 -20.61
C LEU A 63 4.16 5.80 -21.19
N TYR A 64 5.00 5.88 -22.21
CA TYR A 64 5.68 4.70 -22.78
C TYR A 64 6.76 4.15 -21.82
N ASP A 65 7.48 5.04 -21.14
CA ASP A 65 8.45 4.70 -20.10
C ASP A 65 8.19 5.57 -18.87
N LYS A 66 7.82 4.93 -17.77
CA LYS A 66 7.55 5.59 -16.50
C LYS A 66 8.69 5.46 -15.48
N THR A 67 9.75 4.75 -15.82
CA THR A 67 10.84 4.40 -14.89
C THR A 67 11.45 5.62 -14.22
N TYR A 68 11.81 6.63 -15.00
CA TYR A 68 12.43 7.84 -14.45
C TYR A 68 11.45 8.72 -13.67
N PRO A 69 10.26 9.11 -14.20
CA PRO A 69 9.33 9.96 -13.46
C PRO A 69 8.81 9.29 -12.18
N GLN A 70 8.61 7.97 -12.19
CA GLN A 70 8.24 7.18 -11.01
C GLN A 70 9.34 7.25 -9.95
N SER A 71 10.58 6.91 -10.29
CA SER A 71 11.74 6.95 -9.38
C SER A 71 11.98 8.36 -8.83
N LEU A 72 11.78 9.41 -9.63
CA LEU A 72 11.91 10.79 -9.19
C LEU A 72 10.85 11.15 -8.15
N LEU A 73 9.57 10.85 -8.40
CA LEU A 73 8.49 11.15 -7.46
C LEU A 73 8.62 10.33 -6.16
N GLU A 74 9.05 9.08 -6.25
CA GLU A 74 9.36 8.25 -5.09
C GLU A 74 10.48 8.88 -4.24
N SER A 75 11.55 9.39 -4.88
CA SER A 75 12.66 10.05 -4.19
C SER A 75 12.26 11.40 -3.56
N ILE A 76 11.33 12.14 -4.16
CA ILE A 76 10.78 13.39 -3.62
C ILE A 76 9.87 13.12 -2.42
N ALA A 77 9.11 12.05 -2.44
CA ALA A 77 8.18 11.69 -1.38
C ALA A 77 8.87 11.50 -0.03
N SER A 78 8.14 11.68 1.05
CA SER A 78 8.50 11.13 2.35
C SER A 78 8.38 9.60 2.30
N GLU A 79 9.07 8.89 3.17
CA GLU A 79 9.07 7.43 3.21
C GLU A 79 7.64 6.87 3.27
N GLY A 80 7.31 5.95 2.35
CA GLY A 80 5.98 5.35 2.24
C GLY A 80 4.88 6.29 1.73
N CYS A 81 5.22 7.48 1.21
CA CYS A 81 4.25 8.50 0.78
C CYS A 81 4.18 8.70 -0.74
N HIS A 82 4.65 7.73 -1.54
CA HIS A 82 4.48 7.72 -2.99
C HIS A 82 3.34 6.78 -3.40
N PHE A 83 2.48 7.24 -4.33
CA PHE A 83 1.39 6.45 -4.88
C PHE A 83 1.33 6.63 -6.40
N GLU A 84 1.14 5.53 -7.13
CA GLU A 84 0.77 5.55 -8.53
C GLU A 84 -0.75 5.56 -8.67
N VAL A 85 -1.26 6.38 -9.57
CA VAL A 85 -2.68 6.56 -9.83
C VAL A 85 -2.96 6.20 -11.29
N ASP A 86 -3.65 5.11 -11.52
CA ASP A 86 -3.97 4.64 -12.86
C ASP A 86 -5.18 5.37 -13.48
N ASN A 87 -6.10 5.82 -12.63
CA ASN A 87 -7.30 6.52 -13.05
C ASN A 87 -7.78 7.54 -12.00
N ALA A 88 -8.66 8.45 -12.40
CA ALA A 88 -9.16 9.51 -11.54
C ALA A 88 -10.03 9.01 -10.37
N ASP A 89 -10.69 7.85 -10.53
CA ASP A 89 -11.55 7.29 -9.48
C ASP A 89 -10.73 6.82 -8.28
N ASP A 90 -9.47 6.45 -8.51
CA ASP A 90 -8.54 6.06 -7.44
C ASP A 90 -8.14 7.23 -6.52
N LEU A 91 -8.24 8.48 -6.98
CA LEU A 91 -7.87 9.65 -6.19
C LEU A 91 -8.62 9.74 -4.85
N VAL A 92 -9.90 9.38 -4.84
CA VAL A 92 -10.72 9.40 -3.62
C VAL A 92 -10.10 8.50 -2.55
N PHE A 93 -9.61 7.33 -2.96
CA PHE A 93 -8.97 6.38 -2.04
C PHE A 93 -7.61 6.89 -1.55
N PHE A 94 -6.77 7.46 -2.44
CA PHE A 94 -5.46 7.98 -2.03
C PHE A 94 -5.59 9.18 -1.09
N PHE A 95 -6.52 10.09 -1.35
CA PHE A 95 -6.78 11.19 -0.41
C PHE A 95 -7.36 10.68 0.91
N GLY A 96 -8.16 9.62 0.89
CA GLY A 96 -8.63 8.91 2.07
C GLY A 96 -7.46 8.34 2.88
N ASP A 97 -6.56 7.61 2.24
CA ASP A 97 -5.37 7.03 2.88
C ASP A 97 -4.44 8.11 3.46
N ILE A 98 -4.21 9.20 2.74
CA ILE A 98 -3.45 10.35 3.22
C ILE A 98 -4.12 10.95 4.47
N ALA A 99 -5.44 11.17 4.42
CA ALA A 99 -6.20 11.72 5.54
C ALA A 99 -6.14 10.78 6.77
N ASP A 100 -6.23 9.48 6.56
CA ASP A 100 -6.11 8.47 7.62
C ASP A 100 -4.72 8.49 8.27
N GLN A 101 -3.65 8.55 7.49
CA GLN A 101 -2.28 8.67 7.99
C GLN A 101 -2.09 9.98 8.77
N ILE A 102 -2.66 11.09 8.28
CA ILE A 102 -2.64 12.38 9.00
C ILE A 102 -3.32 12.27 10.36
N ASN A 103 -4.42 11.56 10.42
CA ASN A 103 -5.20 11.35 11.64
C ASN A 103 -4.63 10.27 12.56
N GLY A 104 -3.53 9.63 12.18
CA GLY A 104 -2.88 8.58 12.96
C GLY A 104 -3.63 7.24 12.90
N GLN A 105 -4.39 6.99 11.83
CA GLN A 105 -5.00 5.70 11.60
C GLN A 105 -3.88 4.66 11.44
N LYS A 106 -3.89 3.65 12.30
CA LYS A 106 -3.00 2.50 12.19
C LYS A 106 -3.58 1.44 11.27
N TYR A 107 -2.70 0.59 10.76
CA TYR A 107 -3.07 -0.48 9.84
C TYR A 107 -2.51 -1.82 10.28
N ILE A 108 -3.24 -2.87 9.95
CA ILE A 108 -2.80 -4.24 9.98
C ILE A 108 -2.24 -4.55 8.59
N TYR A 109 -1.01 -5.03 8.54
CA TYR A 109 -0.34 -5.50 7.33
C TYR A 109 -0.40 -7.01 7.25
N ILE A 110 -0.85 -7.55 6.12
CA ILE A 110 -0.87 -9.00 5.89
C ILE A 110 -0.26 -9.28 4.52
N ARG A 111 0.76 -10.14 4.50
CA ARG A 111 1.41 -10.61 3.29
C ARG A 111 1.16 -12.11 3.14
N ILE A 112 0.62 -12.50 1.99
CA ILE A 112 0.27 -13.87 1.67
C ILE A 112 0.97 -14.24 0.36
N ALA A 113 1.96 -15.11 0.45
CA ALA A 113 2.67 -15.67 -0.70
C ALA A 113 2.03 -16.99 -1.08
N CYS A 114 1.45 -17.09 -2.16
CA CYS A 114 0.77 -17.96 -3.13
C CYS A 114 0.53 -19.41 -2.83
N PRO A 115 -0.05 -20.26 -3.64
CA PRO A 115 -1.05 -20.00 -4.70
C PRO A 115 -2.47 -20.01 -4.13
N VAL A 116 -2.97 -18.85 -3.76
CA VAL A 116 -4.26 -18.72 -3.06
C VAL A 116 -5.01 -17.46 -3.51
N ASP A 117 -6.34 -17.50 -3.38
CA ASP A 117 -7.21 -16.33 -3.40
C ASP A 117 -7.57 -15.92 -1.98
N VAL A 118 -7.70 -14.62 -1.78
CA VAL A 118 -8.02 -14.03 -0.47
C VAL A 118 -9.31 -13.23 -0.56
N THR A 119 -10.15 -13.37 0.46
CA THR A 119 -11.36 -12.58 0.62
C THR A 119 -11.46 -12.05 2.04
N VAL A 120 -11.65 -10.73 2.16
CA VAL A 120 -11.91 -10.06 3.44
C VAL A 120 -13.25 -9.35 3.35
N LYS A 121 -14.12 -9.55 4.34
CA LYS A 121 -15.43 -8.92 4.38
C LYS A 121 -15.59 -8.11 5.66
N TYR A 122 -16.09 -6.89 5.50
CA TYR A 122 -16.43 -6.04 6.62
C TYR A 122 -17.51 -5.04 6.22
N ASN A 123 -18.51 -4.85 7.06
CA ASN A 123 -19.59 -3.86 6.92
C ASN A 123 -20.25 -3.81 5.53
N GLY A 124 -20.45 -4.97 4.90
CA GLY A 124 -21.07 -5.09 3.59
C GLY A 124 -20.14 -4.89 2.39
N GLU A 125 -18.90 -4.48 2.62
CA GLU A 125 -17.86 -4.38 1.60
C GLU A 125 -16.99 -5.64 1.57
N THR A 126 -16.32 -5.89 0.45
CA THR A 126 -15.48 -7.08 0.28
C THR A 126 -14.21 -6.72 -0.49
N LEU A 127 -13.04 -6.99 0.07
CA LEU A 127 -11.78 -7.12 -0.68
C LEU A 127 -11.67 -8.55 -1.20
N CYS A 128 -11.27 -8.74 -2.45
CA CYS A 128 -11.12 -10.06 -3.05
C CYS A 128 -10.02 -10.07 -4.11
N SER A 129 -9.13 -11.07 -4.06
CA SER A 129 -8.06 -11.26 -5.04
C SER A 129 -8.45 -12.14 -6.22
N ALA A 130 -9.53 -12.94 -6.12
CA ALA A 130 -9.98 -13.81 -7.19
C ALA A 130 -10.39 -12.99 -8.42
N GLU A 131 -9.88 -13.35 -9.60
CA GLU A 131 -10.06 -12.62 -10.86
C GLU A 131 -11.51 -12.31 -11.17
N GLU A 132 -12.39 -13.29 -10.98
CA GLU A 132 -13.84 -13.15 -11.24
C GLU A 132 -14.56 -12.14 -10.32
N LYS A 133 -13.97 -11.82 -9.17
CA LYS A 133 -14.54 -10.97 -8.12
C LYS A 133 -13.54 -9.96 -7.61
N LEU A 134 -12.55 -9.63 -8.44
CA LEU A 134 -11.46 -8.74 -8.07
C LEU A 134 -11.99 -7.41 -7.53
N ASN A 135 -11.69 -7.14 -6.28
CA ASN A 135 -11.90 -5.85 -5.65
C ASN A 135 -10.73 -5.55 -4.71
N THR A 136 -9.96 -4.57 -5.09
CA THR A 136 -8.70 -4.24 -4.44
C THR A 136 -8.81 -3.11 -3.43
N ARG A 137 -9.98 -2.43 -3.33
CA ARG A 137 -10.15 -1.26 -2.45
C ARG A 137 -11.52 -1.20 -1.83
N THR A 138 -11.56 -0.82 -0.56
CA THR A 138 -12.76 -0.58 0.25
C THR A 138 -12.51 0.54 1.25
N ALA A 139 -13.54 1.00 1.94
CA ALA A 139 -13.40 1.98 3.02
C ALA A 139 -12.54 1.47 4.19
N PHE A 140 -12.44 0.16 4.38
CA PHE A 140 -11.69 -0.45 5.48
C PHE A 140 -10.27 -0.90 5.12
N GLY A 141 -9.87 -0.87 3.84
CA GLY A 141 -8.52 -1.27 3.47
C GLY A 141 -8.29 -1.47 1.98
N SER A 142 -7.09 -1.94 1.65
CA SER A 142 -6.64 -2.20 0.29
C SER A 142 -5.96 -3.56 0.16
N LEU A 143 -5.96 -4.07 -1.07
CA LEU A 143 -5.26 -5.26 -1.52
C LEU A 143 -4.35 -4.86 -2.69
N THR A 144 -3.07 -5.17 -2.60
CA THR A 144 -2.11 -4.98 -3.70
C THR A 144 -1.41 -6.29 -4.02
N PHE A 145 -0.72 -6.32 -5.14
CA PHE A 145 -0.02 -7.51 -5.63
C PHE A 145 1.45 -7.19 -5.86
N GLU A 146 2.31 -8.14 -5.48
CA GLU A 146 3.72 -8.15 -5.83
C GLU A 146 4.03 -9.39 -6.66
N GLU A 147 5.00 -9.27 -7.57
CA GLU A 147 5.51 -10.41 -8.32
C GLU A 147 6.19 -11.41 -7.35
N ASN A 148 5.96 -12.68 -7.59
CA ASN A 148 6.64 -13.74 -6.85
C ASN A 148 7.69 -14.40 -7.74
N GLU A 149 8.94 -14.31 -7.35
CA GLU A 149 10.07 -14.89 -8.08
C GLU A 149 10.11 -16.43 -8.05
N GLN A 150 9.27 -17.06 -7.22
CA GLN A 150 9.19 -18.53 -7.16
C GLN A 150 8.40 -19.07 -8.33
N GLU A 151 8.93 -20.10 -8.99
CA GLU A 151 8.25 -20.80 -10.08
C GLU A 151 6.91 -21.36 -9.60
N ALA A 152 5.83 -20.96 -10.27
CA ALA A 152 4.50 -21.53 -10.06
C ALA A 152 4.12 -22.44 -11.23
N ASP A 153 3.20 -23.37 -10.94
CA ASP A 153 2.50 -24.09 -12.00
C ASP A 153 1.71 -23.09 -12.87
N ASP A 154 1.86 -23.15 -14.17
CA ASP A 154 1.36 -22.19 -15.20
C ASP A 154 -0.13 -21.83 -15.11
N SER A 155 -0.89 -22.42 -14.20
CA SER A 155 -2.34 -22.28 -14.07
C SER A 155 -2.82 -21.53 -12.82
N SER A 156 -1.94 -21.03 -11.96
CA SER A 156 -2.31 -20.37 -10.70
C SER A 156 -1.83 -18.93 -10.63
N ASP A 157 -2.63 -18.05 -10.05
CA ASP A 157 -2.19 -16.69 -9.70
C ASP A 157 -1.12 -16.77 -8.61
N ASN A 158 0.15 -16.61 -9.00
CA ASN A 158 1.31 -16.71 -8.16
C ASN A 158 1.73 -15.39 -7.51
N ARG A 159 1.04 -14.29 -7.78
CA ARG A 159 1.35 -13.00 -7.21
C ARG A 159 1.15 -13.01 -5.69
N ILE A 160 2.05 -12.37 -4.99
CA ILE A 160 1.94 -12.15 -3.54
C ILE A 160 0.80 -11.17 -3.31
N LYS A 161 -0.10 -11.49 -2.37
CA LYS A 161 -1.21 -10.64 -1.96
C LYS A 161 -0.81 -9.87 -0.71
N ILE A 162 -0.93 -8.55 -0.75
CA ILE A 162 -0.66 -7.66 0.38
C ILE A 162 -1.96 -6.95 0.75
N LEU A 163 -2.43 -7.21 1.96
CA LEU A 163 -3.56 -6.54 2.55
C LEU A 163 -3.08 -5.48 3.53
N ARG A 164 -3.68 -4.31 3.44
CA ARG A 164 -3.53 -3.22 4.39
C ARG A 164 -4.90 -2.85 4.91
N LEU A 165 -5.21 -3.26 6.14
CA LEU A 165 -6.53 -3.12 6.76
C LEU A 165 -6.46 -2.10 7.91
N LYS A 166 -7.45 -1.21 8.02
CA LYS A 166 -7.51 -0.23 9.12
C LYS A 166 -7.60 -0.94 10.46
N GLU A 167 -6.73 -0.58 11.40
CA GLU A 167 -6.78 -1.09 12.76
C GLU A 167 -8.01 -0.54 13.51
N GLY A 168 -8.51 -1.31 14.48
CA GLY A 168 -9.61 -0.91 15.35
C GLY A 168 -10.82 -1.84 15.29
N VAL A 169 -10.84 -2.78 14.35
CA VAL A 169 -11.86 -3.83 14.22
C VAL A 169 -11.21 -5.14 13.84
N ASP A 170 -11.91 -6.24 14.08
CA ASP A 170 -11.49 -7.57 13.66
C ASP A 170 -12.04 -7.88 12.28
N TYR A 171 -11.23 -8.50 11.43
CA TYR A 171 -11.60 -8.87 10.07
C TYR A 171 -11.56 -10.37 9.87
N ASP A 172 -12.68 -10.93 9.39
CA ASP A 172 -12.71 -12.32 8.93
C ASP A 172 -12.02 -12.42 7.57
N ILE A 173 -10.99 -13.26 7.49
CA ILE A 173 -10.21 -13.49 6.28
C ILE A 173 -10.43 -14.94 5.85
N LYS A 174 -10.83 -15.12 4.61
CA LYS A 174 -10.94 -16.42 3.95
C LYS A 174 -9.87 -16.52 2.88
N ILE A 175 -9.11 -17.61 2.94
CA ILE A 175 -8.06 -17.91 1.99
C ILE A 175 -8.42 -19.24 1.33
N LYS A 176 -8.46 -19.27 -0.01
CA LYS A 176 -8.79 -20.45 -0.78
C LYS A 176 -7.67 -20.80 -1.74
N GLY A 177 -7.26 -22.06 -1.73
CA GLY A 177 -6.24 -22.54 -2.67
C GLY A 177 -6.75 -22.45 -4.12
N ASN A 178 -5.94 -21.86 -5.02
CA ASN A 178 -6.20 -21.79 -6.45
C ASN A 178 -5.21 -22.65 -7.26
N GLY A 179 -4.16 -23.16 -6.61
CA GLY A 179 -3.15 -24.03 -7.17
C GLY A 179 -2.65 -25.10 -6.18
N ARG A 180 -1.48 -25.67 -6.48
CA ARG A 180 -0.73 -26.56 -5.59
C ARG A 180 0.60 -25.90 -5.24
N GLY A 181 0.99 -25.94 -3.97
CA GLY A 181 2.26 -25.39 -3.52
C GLY A 181 2.29 -25.19 -2.01
N TYR A 182 3.05 -24.20 -1.61
CA TYR A 182 3.17 -23.80 -0.21
C TYR A 182 2.86 -22.32 -0.09
N MET A 183 2.17 -21.96 0.99
CA MET A 183 1.83 -20.60 1.34
C MET A 183 2.63 -20.14 2.55
N ASP A 184 3.12 -18.91 2.47
CA ASP A 184 3.61 -18.18 3.63
C ASP A 184 2.62 -17.07 3.97
N TYR A 185 2.22 -16.97 5.22
CA TYR A 185 1.34 -15.94 5.75
C TYR A 185 2.09 -15.10 6.78
N THR A 186 2.13 -13.81 6.61
CA THR A 186 2.71 -12.87 7.57
C THR A 186 1.66 -11.83 7.95
N ILE A 187 1.50 -11.59 9.25
CA ILE A 187 0.69 -10.49 9.76
C ILE A 187 1.55 -9.61 10.67
N GLY A 188 1.38 -8.30 10.56
CA GLY A 188 2.06 -7.30 11.39
C GLY A 188 1.15 -6.13 11.70
N PHE A 189 1.49 -5.40 12.75
CA PHE A 189 0.71 -4.27 13.24
C PHE A 189 1.57 -3.01 13.23
N MET A 190 0.97 -1.89 12.86
CA MET A 190 1.64 -0.61 12.79
C MET A 190 1.80 -0.05 14.22
N ASP A 191 3.02 0.33 14.58
CA ASP A 191 3.30 0.98 15.86
C ASP A 191 3.01 2.50 15.82
N ASP A 192 3.36 3.21 16.91
CA ASP A 192 3.14 4.66 17.00
C ASP A 192 4.10 5.48 16.12
N THR A 193 5.16 4.86 15.61
CA THR A 193 6.12 5.49 14.66
C THR A 193 5.67 5.34 13.21
N GLY A 194 4.69 4.49 12.92
CA GLY A 194 4.21 4.16 11.58
C GLY A 194 4.94 2.97 10.96
N GLU A 195 5.83 2.31 11.72
CA GLU A 195 6.50 1.09 11.29
C GLU A 195 5.67 -0.15 11.66
N TYR A 196 5.84 -1.23 10.89
CA TYR A 196 5.20 -2.50 11.20
C TYR A 196 6.05 -3.32 12.15
N SER A 197 5.52 -3.60 13.32
CA SER A 197 6.10 -4.43 14.38
C SER A 197 5.27 -5.68 14.62
N ASP A 198 5.70 -6.51 15.58
CA ASP A 198 5.01 -7.75 15.99
C ASP A 198 4.63 -8.68 14.83
N LEU A 199 5.56 -8.84 13.87
CA LEU A 199 5.37 -9.70 12.73
C LEU A 199 5.25 -11.18 13.14
N ARG A 200 4.07 -11.75 12.91
CA ARG A 200 3.84 -13.21 13.05
C ARG A 200 3.89 -13.86 11.68
N LYS A 201 4.66 -14.94 11.58
CA LYS A 201 4.94 -15.62 10.30
C LYS A 201 4.58 -17.10 10.41
N PHE A 202 3.66 -17.50 9.55
CA PHE A 202 3.30 -18.90 9.34
C PHE A 202 3.87 -19.34 7.99
N ARG A 203 4.73 -20.33 7.99
CA ARG A 203 5.51 -20.70 6.80
C ARG A 203 5.24 -22.12 6.35
N ASN A 204 5.43 -22.37 5.05
CA ASN A 204 5.35 -23.70 4.44
C ASN A 204 4.01 -24.40 4.65
N ILE A 205 2.91 -23.64 4.62
CA ILE A 205 1.57 -24.23 4.70
C ILE A 205 1.25 -24.86 3.35
N LYS A 206 1.03 -26.17 3.35
CA LYS A 206 0.71 -26.91 2.11
C LYS A 206 -0.65 -26.51 1.59
N ILE A 207 -0.71 -26.14 0.32
CA ILE A 207 -1.91 -25.68 -0.35
C ILE A 207 -2.26 -26.61 -1.51
N THR A 208 -3.54 -26.87 -1.65
CA THR A 208 -4.18 -27.54 -2.79
C THR A 208 -5.40 -26.74 -3.23
N LYS A 209 -5.97 -27.05 -4.39
CA LYS A 209 -7.23 -26.40 -4.85
C LYS A 209 -8.45 -26.66 -3.94
N ARG A 210 -8.32 -27.56 -2.95
CA ARG A 210 -9.37 -27.86 -1.96
C ARG A 210 -9.12 -27.17 -0.62
N THR A 211 -7.94 -26.63 -0.41
CA THR A 211 -7.58 -26.02 0.87
C THR A 211 -8.40 -24.75 1.07
N GLU A 212 -9.08 -24.69 2.21
CA GLU A 212 -9.74 -23.48 2.71
C GLU A 212 -9.13 -23.14 4.07
N ILE A 213 -8.85 -21.87 4.31
CA ILE A 213 -8.27 -21.38 5.55
C ILE A 213 -9.11 -20.22 6.02
N ASP A 214 -9.61 -20.31 7.25
CA ASP A 214 -10.25 -19.20 7.94
C ASP A 214 -9.31 -18.63 9.01
N THR A 215 -9.18 -17.33 9.04
CA THR A 215 -8.40 -16.61 10.05
C THR A 215 -9.02 -15.25 10.34
N VAL A 216 -8.62 -14.67 11.46
CA VAL A 216 -9.06 -13.33 11.88
C VAL A 216 -7.85 -12.42 11.95
N ALA A 217 -7.93 -11.25 11.31
CA ALA A 217 -6.99 -10.17 11.55
C ALA A 217 -7.51 -9.31 12.69
N ALA A 218 -6.93 -9.49 13.86
CA ALA A 218 -7.24 -8.74 15.08
C ALA A 218 -5.95 -8.23 15.72
N VAL A 219 -6.01 -7.08 16.38
CA VAL A 219 -4.88 -6.54 17.15
C VAL A 219 -4.57 -7.39 18.38
N SER A 220 -5.55 -8.14 18.89
CA SER A 220 -5.34 -9.08 19.97
C SER A 220 -4.55 -10.32 19.53
N ASP A 221 -3.79 -10.87 20.40
CA ASP A 221 -2.70 -11.86 20.24
C ASP A 221 -3.02 -13.19 19.57
N SER A 222 -4.18 -13.41 19.02
CA SER A 222 -4.68 -14.75 18.68
C SER A 222 -4.90 -15.01 17.19
N THR A 223 -4.04 -14.47 16.32
CA THR A 223 -4.10 -14.93 14.93
C THR A 223 -3.82 -16.42 14.85
N VAL A 224 -4.82 -17.20 14.54
CA VAL A 224 -4.78 -18.64 14.31
C VAL A 224 -5.19 -18.91 12.88
N LEU A 225 -4.52 -19.81 12.19
CA LEU A 225 -4.92 -20.30 10.88
C LEU A 225 -5.66 -21.63 11.07
N ASN A 226 -6.96 -21.65 10.78
CA ASN A 226 -7.74 -22.89 10.72
C ASN A 226 -7.68 -23.40 9.28
N VAL A 227 -7.09 -24.56 9.08
CA VAL A 227 -6.89 -25.16 7.75
C VAL A 227 -7.81 -26.36 7.61
N ASP A 228 -8.75 -26.28 6.65
CA ASP A 228 -9.58 -27.41 6.22
C ASP A 228 -8.98 -28.02 4.94
N GLU A 229 -8.80 -29.33 4.91
CA GLU A 229 -8.23 -30.10 3.78
C GLU A 229 -9.31 -30.75 2.90
#